data_1e643c88ade6459355bc41dc7e632e4e
#
_entry.id   1e643c88ade6459355bc41dc7e632e4e
#
_cell.length_a   1.000
_cell.length_b   1.000
_cell.length_c   1.000
_cell.angle_alpha   90.00
_cell.angle_beta   90.00
_cell.angle_gamma   90.00
#
_symmetry.space_group_name_H-M   'P 1'
#
loop_
_entity.id
_entity.type
_entity.pdbx_description
1 polymer ?
#
loop_
_entity_poly.entity_id
_entity_poly.type
_entity_poly.pdbx_seq_one_letter_code
_entity_poly.pdbx_strand_id
1 'polypeptide(L)'
;MLPRPLLTTTFGLSYRKIPILAIGKDVYCDTSLIIEALEHFFPPSDGWGTIYPPSSIPGWNYRGYARGFASFWTDRPFFRTTTGLIPPSVWASPFGTDRAQLIGHTLDPAKLAAKVPQNLGAFETHLSLLEPTLKDSSKWLMPTEAPSLADISVYYQLKWGMDIARGKGVYNLTGGNVGEDGEDIAQVVFNEERYPGVWAWFNRFEAYISSLPDLQTEITSADTRWKEDIRRMEGEASLGLVPTPAGPNKELDGRRGLVEGVLVSVVPDDTGKGNPTVGTLMHVGVEEISIKPEEKGEVHVVVHFPRVGFVIKGMEGSRL
;
A
#
# COMPACT_ATOMS: atom_id res chain seq x y z
N MET A 1 4.13 5.64 -16.29
CA MET A 1 3.73 5.45 -14.89
C MET A 1 3.50 6.77 -14.17
N LEU A 2 4.18 7.80 -14.52
CA LEU A 2 4.07 9.12 -13.88
C LEU A 2 4.22 10.23 -14.91
N PRO A 3 3.51 11.34 -14.82
CA PRO A 3 2.43 11.64 -13.87
C PRO A 3 1.23 10.72 -14.06
N ARG A 4 0.22 10.83 -13.18
CA ARG A 4 -1.07 10.11 -13.29
C ARG A 4 -2.18 11.11 -13.63
N PRO A 5 -2.36 11.46 -14.91
CA PRO A 5 -3.30 12.51 -15.30
C PRO A 5 -4.72 12.27 -14.81
N LEU A 6 -5.16 10.99 -14.78
CA LEU A 6 -6.48 10.63 -14.29
C LEU A 6 -6.71 11.10 -12.85
N LEU A 7 -5.73 10.93 -11.96
CA LEU A 7 -5.86 11.34 -10.56
C LEU A 7 -5.85 12.85 -10.41
N THR A 8 -4.93 13.53 -11.10
CA THR A 8 -4.82 14.99 -11.06
C THR A 8 -6.04 15.64 -11.71
N THR A 9 -6.38 15.22 -12.93
CA THR A 9 -7.49 15.82 -13.69
C THR A 9 -8.85 15.55 -13.04
N THR A 10 -9.06 14.31 -12.57
CA THR A 10 -10.39 13.93 -12.03
C THR A 10 -10.60 14.38 -10.60
N PHE A 11 -9.60 14.21 -9.73
CA PHE A 11 -9.76 14.41 -8.28
C PHE A 11 -8.94 15.59 -7.72
N GLY A 12 -8.14 16.27 -8.53
CA GLY A 12 -7.21 17.29 -8.03
C GLY A 12 -6.08 16.71 -7.17
N LEU A 13 -5.70 15.44 -7.38
CA LEU A 13 -4.72 14.73 -6.58
C LEU A 13 -3.34 14.73 -7.23
N SER A 14 -2.36 15.36 -6.59
CA SER A 14 -0.95 15.22 -6.93
C SER A 14 -0.30 13.94 -6.38
N TYR A 15 -0.99 13.20 -5.53
CA TYR A 15 -0.58 11.89 -5.02
C TYR A 15 -0.38 10.87 -6.14
N ARG A 16 0.81 10.24 -6.19
CA ARG A 16 1.27 9.45 -7.35
C ARG A 16 1.19 7.95 -7.15
N LYS A 17 0.98 7.47 -5.93
CA LYS A 17 0.91 6.04 -5.62
C LYS A 17 -0.49 5.49 -5.89
N ILE A 18 -0.57 4.19 -6.12
CA ILE A 18 -1.79 3.40 -6.28
C ILE A 18 -1.67 2.13 -5.43
N PRO A 19 -2.80 1.55 -5.04
CA PRO A 19 -4.18 1.89 -5.38
C PRO A 19 -4.69 3.17 -4.71
N ILE A 20 -5.79 3.69 -5.22
CA ILE A 20 -6.72 4.58 -4.52
C ILE A 20 -8.11 3.96 -4.61
N LEU A 21 -8.94 4.22 -3.63
CA LEU A 21 -10.32 3.75 -3.55
C LEU A 21 -11.27 4.94 -3.48
N ALA A 22 -12.32 4.95 -4.28
CA ALA A 22 -13.42 5.89 -4.13
C ALA A 22 -14.66 5.16 -3.64
N ILE A 23 -15.27 5.65 -2.56
CA ILE A 23 -16.58 5.24 -2.03
C ILE A 23 -17.45 6.49 -2.06
N GLY A 24 -18.36 6.57 -3.04
CA GLY A 24 -19.06 7.81 -3.32
C GLY A 24 -18.07 8.92 -3.66
N LYS A 25 -18.13 10.05 -2.94
CA LYS A 25 -17.21 11.18 -3.11
C LYS A 25 -15.98 11.14 -2.19
N ASP A 26 -15.86 10.15 -1.34
CA ASP A 26 -14.72 9.98 -0.43
C ASP A 26 -13.65 9.12 -1.09
N VAL A 27 -12.43 9.65 -1.21
CA VAL A 27 -11.30 9.04 -1.90
C VAL A 27 -10.21 8.70 -0.90
N TYR A 28 -9.93 7.41 -0.74
CA TYR A 28 -8.95 6.88 0.21
C TYR A 28 -7.62 6.61 -0.47
N CYS A 29 -6.56 7.13 0.11
CA CYS A 29 -5.19 6.95 -0.36
C CYS A 29 -4.44 6.00 0.57
N ASP A 30 -3.57 5.17 -0.01
CA ASP A 30 -2.75 4.17 0.65
C ASP A 30 -3.50 2.90 1.08
N THR A 31 -2.88 1.75 0.79
CA THR A 31 -3.47 0.43 1.05
C THR A 31 -3.81 0.22 2.52
N SER A 32 -3.01 0.77 3.44
CA SER A 32 -3.26 0.65 4.88
C SER A 32 -4.60 1.26 5.31
N LEU A 33 -4.97 2.42 4.75
CA LEU A 33 -6.24 3.07 5.03
C LEU A 33 -7.38 2.47 4.20
N ILE A 34 -7.12 2.13 2.93
CA ILE A 34 -8.11 1.50 2.04
C ILE A 34 -8.65 0.22 2.67
N ILE A 35 -7.79 -0.61 3.25
CA ILE A 35 -8.18 -1.84 3.94
C ILE A 35 -9.12 -1.53 5.10
N GLU A 36 -8.78 -0.57 5.94
CA GLU A 36 -9.60 -0.22 7.10
C GLU A 36 -10.96 0.38 6.70
N ALA A 37 -10.98 1.15 5.61
CA ALA A 37 -12.22 1.68 5.05
C ALA A 37 -13.12 0.55 4.49
N LEU A 38 -12.55 -0.41 3.76
CA LEU A 38 -13.29 -1.55 3.26
C LEU A 38 -13.87 -2.41 4.39
N GLU A 39 -13.08 -2.72 5.42
CA GLU A 39 -13.54 -3.47 6.58
C GLU A 39 -14.62 -2.75 7.40
N HIS A 40 -14.62 -1.40 7.37
CA HIS A 40 -15.60 -0.59 8.07
C HIS A 40 -16.91 -0.47 7.29
N PHE A 41 -16.83 -0.12 6.00
CA PHE A 41 -18.02 0.15 5.19
C PHE A 41 -18.64 -1.10 4.58
N PHE A 42 -17.90 -2.19 4.50
CA PHE A 42 -18.31 -3.48 3.97
C PHE A 42 -18.02 -4.61 4.98
N PRO A 43 -18.62 -4.56 6.19
CA PRO A 43 -18.28 -5.48 7.26
C PRO A 43 -18.87 -6.89 7.04
N PRO A 44 -18.28 -7.92 7.67
CA PRO A 44 -18.80 -9.29 7.62
C PRO A 44 -20.24 -9.45 8.13
N SER A 45 -20.71 -8.57 9.01
CA SER A 45 -22.11 -8.55 9.48
C SER A 45 -23.11 -8.39 8.36
N ASP A 46 -22.71 -7.73 7.28
CA ASP A 46 -23.54 -7.44 6.12
C ASP A 46 -23.32 -8.46 4.98
N GLY A 47 -22.60 -9.55 5.27
CA GLY A 47 -22.35 -10.65 4.33
C GLY A 47 -21.10 -10.48 3.48
N TRP A 48 -20.25 -9.48 3.75
CA TRP A 48 -18.99 -9.27 3.05
C TRP A 48 -17.88 -10.16 3.61
N GLY A 49 -16.82 -10.36 2.82
CA GLY A 49 -15.61 -11.03 3.28
C GLY A 49 -14.79 -10.14 4.23
N THR A 50 -13.82 -10.75 4.91
CA THR A 50 -12.85 -10.03 5.74
C THR A 50 -11.45 -10.61 5.60
N ILE A 51 -10.45 -9.74 5.69
CA ILE A 51 -9.03 -10.14 5.81
C ILE A 51 -8.56 -10.19 7.27
N TYR A 52 -9.52 -10.09 8.21
CA TYR A 52 -9.33 -10.32 9.63
C TYR A 52 -10.20 -11.48 10.11
N PRO A 53 -9.99 -12.72 9.59
CA PRO A 53 -10.79 -13.88 10.02
C PRO A 53 -10.69 -14.10 11.53
N PRO A 54 -11.69 -14.76 12.15
CA PRO A 54 -11.65 -15.03 13.58
C PRO A 54 -10.38 -15.75 14.03
N SER A 55 -9.85 -15.34 15.18
CA SER A 55 -8.74 -16.06 15.82
C SER A 55 -9.19 -17.40 16.36
N SER A 56 -8.35 -18.43 16.18
CA SER A 56 -8.52 -19.72 16.86
C SER A 56 -8.24 -19.64 18.37
N ILE A 57 -7.64 -18.55 18.84
CA ILE A 57 -7.40 -18.27 20.26
C ILE A 57 -8.56 -17.42 20.78
N PRO A 58 -9.39 -17.92 21.70
CA PRO A 58 -10.52 -17.17 22.21
C PRO A 58 -10.13 -15.83 22.82
N GLY A 59 -10.81 -14.75 22.43
CA GLY A 59 -10.62 -13.40 22.96
C GLY A 59 -9.36 -12.69 22.48
N TRP A 60 -8.54 -13.28 21.63
CA TRP A 60 -7.36 -12.62 21.11
C TRP A 60 -7.66 -11.77 19.90
N ASN A 61 -7.51 -10.46 20.05
CA ASN A 61 -7.58 -9.49 18.94
C ASN A 61 -6.19 -9.26 18.36
N TYR A 62 -5.93 -9.85 17.20
CA TYR A 62 -4.65 -9.77 16.50
C TYR A 62 -4.60 -8.67 15.41
N ARG A 63 -5.71 -7.92 15.20
CA ARG A 63 -5.80 -6.92 14.11
C ARG A 63 -4.63 -5.93 14.12
N GLY A 64 -4.26 -5.42 15.30
CA GLY A 64 -3.12 -4.51 15.44
C GLY A 64 -1.79 -5.15 15.04
N TYR A 65 -1.58 -6.44 15.34
CA TYR A 65 -0.38 -7.17 14.92
C TYR A 65 -0.35 -7.37 13.41
N ALA A 66 -1.46 -7.79 12.79
CA ALA A 66 -1.55 -7.96 11.34
C ALA A 66 -1.31 -6.64 10.59
N ARG A 67 -1.86 -5.53 11.08
CA ARG A 67 -1.59 -4.18 10.55
C ARG A 67 -0.12 -3.79 10.72
N GLY A 68 0.48 -4.12 11.85
CA GLY A 68 1.91 -3.92 12.09
C GLY A 68 2.78 -4.70 11.11
N PHE A 69 2.45 -5.96 10.83
CA PHE A 69 3.10 -6.77 9.80
C PHE A 69 3.04 -6.10 8.43
N ALA A 70 1.87 -5.67 7.99
CA ALA A 70 1.69 -5.05 6.69
C ALA A 70 2.41 -3.69 6.60
N SER A 71 2.11 -2.75 7.51
CA SER A 71 2.54 -1.35 7.36
C SER A 71 3.98 -1.07 7.80
N PHE A 72 4.54 -1.87 8.74
CA PHE A 72 5.89 -1.61 9.25
C PHE A 72 6.90 -2.64 8.79
N TRP A 73 6.57 -3.94 8.78
CA TRP A 73 7.51 -4.95 8.36
C TRP A 73 7.52 -5.11 6.84
N THR A 74 6.36 -5.35 6.22
CA THR A 74 6.29 -5.61 4.77
C THR A 74 6.58 -4.36 3.96
N ASP A 75 5.90 -3.25 4.23
CA ASP A 75 6.02 -2.01 3.44
C ASP A 75 7.34 -1.27 3.63
N ARG A 76 8.12 -1.59 4.67
CA ARG A 76 9.33 -0.84 4.93
C ARG A 76 10.60 -1.68 4.76
N PRO A 77 11.05 -2.51 5.72
CA PRO A 77 12.30 -3.23 5.51
C PRO A 77 12.19 -4.30 4.43
N PHE A 78 11.10 -5.06 4.39
CA PHE A 78 10.97 -6.14 3.43
C PHE A 78 10.80 -5.62 1.99
N PHE A 79 9.99 -4.60 1.78
CA PHE A 79 9.84 -3.93 0.49
C PHE A 79 11.18 -3.39 -0.04
N ARG A 80 11.97 -2.73 0.82
CA ARG A 80 13.30 -2.22 0.42
C ARG A 80 14.24 -3.34 -0.02
N THR A 81 14.22 -4.43 0.69
CA THR A 81 15.03 -5.62 0.37
C THR A 81 14.62 -6.19 -0.98
N THR A 82 13.31 -6.32 -1.20
CA THR A 82 12.75 -6.86 -2.46
C THR A 82 13.05 -5.96 -3.65
N THR A 83 12.89 -4.63 -3.51
CA THR A 83 13.26 -3.68 -4.58
C THR A 83 14.74 -3.71 -4.89
N GLY A 84 15.58 -4.10 -3.93
CA GLY A 84 17.02 -4.30 -4.13
C GLY A 84 17.39 -5.51 -4.99
N LEU A 85 16.42 -6.37 -5.32
CA LEU A 85 16.58 -7.50 -6.25
C LEU A 85 16.22 -7.13 -7.70
N ILE A 86 15.70 -5.93 -7.95
CA ILE A 86 15.36 -5.48 -9.31
C ILE A 86 16.64 -5.47 -10.18
N PRO A 87 16.62 -6.14 -11.36
CA PRO A 87 17.79 -6.23 -12.23
C PRO A 87 18.34 -4.86 -12.61
N PRO A 88 19.67 -4.70 -12.69
CA PRO A 88 20.32 -3.43 -13.04
C PRO A 88 19.87 -2.86 -14.38
N SER A 89 19.53 -3.71 -15.35
CA SER A 89 19.02 -3.33 -16.68
C SER A 89 17.69 -2.56 -16.58
N VAL A 90 16.85 -2.89 -15.60
CA VAL A 90 15.59 -2.17 -15.34
C VAL A 90 15.87 -0.76 -14.86
N TRP A 91 16.86 -0.58 -14.00
CA TRP A 91 17.28 0.73 -13.50
C TRP A 91 17.94 1.60 -14.58
N ALA A 92 18.56 1.00 -15.59
CA ALA A 92 19.11 1.70 -16.75
C ALA A 92 18.05 2.13 -17.78
N SER A 93 16.80 1.68 -17.63
CA SER A 93 15.69 1.97 -18.54
C SER A 93 14.96 3.29 -18.16
N PRO A 94 13.98 3.74 -18.99
CA PRO A 94 13.10 4.87 -18.63
C PRO A 94 12.38 4.72 -17.29
N PHE A 95 12.13 3.49 -16.85
CA PHE A 95 11.60 3.21 -15.51
C PHE A 95 12.54 3.73 -14.40
N GLY A 96 13.85 3.49 -14.53
CA GLY A 96 14.84 4.00 -13.56
C GLY A 96 14.87 5.52 -13.50
N THR A 97 14.75 6.20 -14.64
CA THR A 97 14.64 7.66 -14.71
C THR A 97 13.38 8.17 -14.00
N ASP A 98 12.22 7.56 -14.27
CA ASP A 98 10.96 7.89 -13.61
C ASP A 98 11.05 7.68 -12.08
N ARG A 99 11.68 6.57 -11.65
CA ARG A 99 11.86 6.28 -10.23
C ARG A 99 12.84 7.22 -9.54
N ALA A 100 13.90 7.62 -10.22
CA ALA A 100 14.83 8.64 -9.70
C ALA A 100 14.12 9.96 -9.39
N GLN A 101 13.19 10.39 -10.25
CA GLN A 101 12.37 11.56 -10.01
C GLN A 101 11.43 11.40 -8.80
N LEU A 102 10.82 10.20 -8.64
CA LEU A 102 9.95 9.92 -7.50
C LEU A 102 10.72 9.85 -6.18
N ILE A 103 11.91 9.24 -6.19
CA ILE A 103 12.77 9.06 -5.02
C ILE A 103 13.49 10.35 -4.65
N GLY A 104 13.76 11.22 -5.64
CA GLY A 104 14.42 12.50 -5.45
C GLY A 104 15.94 12.48 -5.63
N HIS A 105 16.51 11.36 -6.13
CA HIS A 105 17.93 11.26 -6.49
C HIS A 105 18.14 10.25 -7.63
N THR A 106 19.27 10.37 -8.32
CA THR A 106 19.66 9.44 -9.38
C THR A 106 20.01 8.08 -8.81
N LEU A 107 19.68 7.03 -9.59
CA LEU A 107 20.02 5.64 -9.31
C LEU A 107 21.17 5.21 -10.22
N ASP A 108 22.19 4.62 -9.62
CA ASP A 108 23.38 4.09 -10.33
C ASP A 108 23.22 2.57 -10.48
N PRO A 109 22.95 2.04 -11.70
CA PRO A 109 22.72 0.62 -11.92
C PRO A 109 23.89 -0.26 -11.49
N ALA A 110 25.13 0.20 -11.65
CA ALA A 110 26.30 -0.58 -11.27
C ALA A 110 26.42 -0.73 -9.74
N LYS A 111 26.14 0.36 -9.00
CA LYS A 111 26.11 0.31 -7.53
C LYS A 111 24.94 -0.54 -7.01
N LEU A 112 23.82 -0.53 -7.70
CA LEU A 112 22.67 -1.38 -7.34
C LEU A 112 22.99 -2.86 -7.59
N ALA A 113 23.64 -3.19 -8.73
CA ALA A 113 24.11 -4.54 -9.02
C ALA A 113 25.05 -5.08 -7.93
N ALA A 114 26.01 -4.27 -7.50
CA ALA A 114 26.98 -4.67 -6.47
C ALA A 114 26.32 -4.96 -5.10
N LYS A 115 25.11 -4.46 -4.85
CA LYS A 115 24.35 -4.69 -3.61
C LYS A 115 23.46 -5.93 -3.64
N VAL A 116 23.26 -6.57 -4.78
CA VAL A 116 22.36 -7.74 -4.91
C VAL A 116 22.69 -8.85 -3.90
N PRO A 117 23.96 -9.27 -3.69
CA PRO A 117 24.26 -10.29 -2.69
C PRO A 117 23.88 -9.88 -1.26
N GLN A 118 24.06 -8.61 -0.91
CA GLN A 118 23.64 -8.07 0.38
C GLN A 118 22.10 -8.08 0.53
N ASN A 119 21.40 -7.72 -0.54
CA ASN A 119 19.92 -7.72 -0.56
C ASN A 119 19.37 -9.14 -0.48
N LEU A 120 20.02 -10.13 -1.11
CA LEU A 120 19.66 -11.54 -0.96
C LEU A 120 19.82 -12.01 0.49
N GLY A 121 20.94 -11.69 1.15
CA GLY A 121 21.13 -12.00 2.56
C GLY A 121 20.11 -11.33 3.47
N ALA A 122 19.73 -10.08 3.18
CA ALA A 122 18.66 -9.38 3.90
C ALA A 122 17.29 -10.02 3.63
N PHE A 123 17.00 -10.43 2.39
CA PHE A 123 15.79 -11.17 2.04
C PHE A 123 15.71 -12.50 2.79
N GLU A 124 16.82 -13.23 2.85
CA GLU A 124 16.95 -14.47 3.62
C GLU A 124 16.67 -14.25 5.12
N THR A 125 17.07 -13.11 5.69
CA THR A 125 16.78 -12.77 7.09
C THR A 125 15.28 -12.73 7.35
N HIS A 126 14.48 -12.19 6.43
CA HIS A 126 13.01 -12.20 6.57
C HIS A 126 12.44 -13.61 6.55
N LEU A 127 12.96 -14.50 5.69
CA LEU A 127 12.56 -15.92 5.66
C LEU A 127 12.89 -16.62 6.98
N SER A 128 14.10 -16.38 7.49
CA SER A 128 14.55 -16.95 8.77
C SER A 128 13.67 -16.55 9.96
N LEU A 129 13.16 -15.31 9.98
CA LEU A 129 12.26 -14.83 11.02
C LEU A 129 10.86 -15.48 10.94
N LEU A 130 10.41 -15.86 9.75
CA LEU A 130 9.11 -16.50 9.52
C LEU A 130 9.13 -18.01 9.79
N GLU A 131 10.25 -18.66 9.49
CA GLU A 131 10.39 -20.12 9.49
C GLU A 131 9.96 -20.79 10.78
N PRO A 132 10.37 -20.38 12.01
CA PRO A 132 9.99 -21.06 13.22
C PRO A 132 8.48 -21.12 13.43
N THR A 133 7.77 -20.04 13.13
CA THR A 133 6.31 -19.98 13.27
C THR A 133 5.60 -20.90 12.29
N LEU A 134 6.09 -20.97 11.05
CA LEU A 134 5.42 -21.70 9.96
C LEU A 134 5.81 -23.17 9.90
N LYS A 135 6.99 -23.53 10.43
CA LYS A 135 7.47 -24.91 10.46
C LYS A 135 6.77 -25.75 11.52
N ASP A 136 6.61 -25.22 12.74
CA ASP A 136 6.31 -26.05 13.89
C ASP A 136 4.82 -26.26 14.17
N SER A 137 3.93 -25.34 13.78
CA SER A 137 2.51 -25.52 14.14
C SER A 137 1.50 -24.61 13.44
N SER A 138 1.93 -23.52 12.84
CA SER A 138 0.96 -22.54 12.37
C SER A 138 0.62 -22.73 10.89
N LYS A 139 -0.69 -22.85 10.62
CA LYS A 139 -1.19 -22.88 9.25
C LYS A 139 -0.97 -21.53 8.55
N TRP A 140 -1.17 -20.45 9.29
CA TRP A 140 -1.06 -19.07 8.86
C TRP A 140 -0.17 -18.26 9.80
N LEU A 141 0.24 -17.05 9.40
CA LEU A 141 1.09 -16.16 10.22
C LEU A 141 0.39 -15.73 11.51
N MET A 142 -0.93 -15.60 11.48
CA MET A 142 -1.74 -15.45 12.68
C MET A 142 -2.50 -16.74 12.96
N PRO A 143 -2.84 -17.06 14.22
CA PRO A 143 -3.62 -18.25 14.56
C PRO A 143 -5.08 -18.05 14.14
N THR A 144 -5.34 -18.22 12.88
CA THR A 144 -6.63 -18.03 12.21
C THR A 144 -6.95 -19.22 11.32
N GLU A 145 -8.23 -19.44 11.01
CA GLU A 145 -8.65 -20.53 10.13
C GLU A 145 -8.39 -20.26 8.65
N ALA A 146 -8.39 -18.97 8.26
CA ALA A 146 -8.10 -18.50 6.92
C ALA A 146 -6.94 -17.50 6.93
N PRO A 147 -6.30 -17.20 5.78
CA PRO A 147 -5.23 -16.20 5.73
C PRO A 147 -5.72 -14.84 6.20
N SER A 148 -4.87 -14.15 6.96
CA SER A 148 -5.11 -12.79 7.44
C SER A 148 -4.37 -11.75 6.59
N LEU A 149 -4.55 -10.46 6.90
CA LEU A 149 -3.77 -9.37 6.30
C LEU A 149 -2.24 -9.61 6.42
N ALA A 150 -1.78 -10.24 7.50
CA ALA A 150 -0.36 -10.57 7.65
C ALA A 150 0.10 -11.55 6.56
N ASP A 151 -0.68 -12.61 6.32
CA ASP A 151 -0.40 -13.59 5.28
C ASP A 151 -0.45 -12.96 3.89
N ILE A 152 -1.49 -12.18 3.62
CA ILE A 152 -1.67 -11.49 2.32
C ILE A 152 -0.46 -10.59 2.02
N SER A 153 -0.07 -9.75 2.97
CA SER A 153 1.02 -8.79 2.77
C SER A 153 2.36 -9.48 2.51
N VAL A 154 2.71 -10.49 3.30
CA VAL A 154 3.97 -11.21 3.17
C VAL A 154 3.99 -12.08 1.92
N TYR A 155 2.88 -12.77 1.60
CA TYR A 155 2.80 -13.60 0.40
C TYR A 155 3.05 -12.78 -0.87
N TYR A 156 2.33 -11.69 -1.06
CA TYR A 156 2.50 -10.87 -2.26
C TYR A 156 3.88 -10.21 -2.33
N GLN A 157 4.48 -9.89 -1.19
CA GLN A 157 5.83 -9.36 -1.15
C GLN A 157 6.88 -10.42 -1.56
N LEU A 158 6.75 -11.66 -1.06
CA LEU A 158 7.61 -12.78 -1.44
C LEU A 158 7.44 -13.14 -2.92
N LYS A 159 6.19 -13.28 -3.38
CA LYS A 159 5.88 -13.59 -4.78
C LYS A 159 6.46 -12.54 -5.72
N TRP A 160 6.27 -11.28 -5.40
CA TRP A 160 6.83 -10.19 -6.18
C TRP A 160 8.36 -10.21 -6.18
N GLY A 161 8.99 -10.49 -5.04
CA GLY A 161 10.45 -10.63 -4.93
C GLY A 161 10.99 -11.75 -5.83
N MET A 162 10.32 -12.90 -5.82
CA MET A 162 10.68 -14.03 -6.69
C MET A 162 10.47 -13.70 -8.17
N ASP A 163 9.35 -13.11 -8.53
CA ASP A 163 9.05 -12.78 -9.93
C ASP A 163 10.02 -11.73 -10.48
N ILE A 164 10.41 -10.75 -9.66
CA ILE A 164 11.46 -9.77 -10.01
C ILE A 164 12.81 -10.45 -10.22
N ALA A 165 13.20 -11.31 -9.27
CA ALA A 165 14.48 -12.00 -9.32
C ALA A 165 14.60 -12.95 -10.52
N ARG A 166 13.48 -13.47 -11.02
CA ARG A 166 13.36 -14.27 -12.25
C ARG A 166 13.28 -13.43 -13.52
N GLY A 167 13.32 -12.11 -13.43
CA GLY A 167 13.05 -11.22 -14.56
C GLY A 167 11.56 -11.19 -14.98
N LYS A 168 10.68 -11.93 -14.30
CA LYS A 168 9.24 -11.91 -14.53
C LYS A 168 8.62 -10.64 -13.94
N GLY A 169 7.55 -10.15 -14.55
CA GLY A 169 6.88 -8.92 -14.07
C GLY A 169 7.64 -7.63 -14.39
N VAL A 170 8.87 -7.70 -14.85
CA VAL A 170 9.68 -6.52 -15.27
C VAL A 170 9.33 -6.07 -16.68
N TYR A 171 8.72 -6.90 -17.50
CA TYR A 171 8.29 -6.56 -18.85
C TYR A 171 7.45 -5.27 -18.89
N ASN A 172 6.48 -5.15 -17.99
CA ASN A 172 5.65 -3.95 -17.89
C ASN A 172 6.40 -2.71 -17.36
N LEU A 173 7.54 -2.91 -16.71
CA LEU A 173 8.36 -1.82 -16.16
C LEU A 173 9.35 -1.27 -17.20
N THR A 174 9.76 -2.10 -18.16
CA THR A 174 10.78 -1.77 -19.16
C THR A 174 10.24 -1.53 -20.56
N GLY A 175 8.92 -1.70 -20.76
CA GLY A 175 8.32 -1.61 -22.09
C GLY A 175 8.72 -2.77 -23.03
N GLY A 176 9.05 -3.93 -22.47
CA GLY A 176 9.34 -5.14 -23.24
C GLY A 176 10.79 -5.37 -23.63
N ASN A 177 11.72 -4.58 -23.08
CA ASN A 177 13.15 -4.62 -23.48
C ASN A 177 14.02 -5.53 -22.60
N VAL A 178 13.48 -6.28 -21.65
CA VAL A 178 14.21 -7.24 -20.83
C VAL A 178 13.73 -8.65 -21.14
N GLY A 179 14.63 -9.52 -21.59
CA GLY A 179 14.35 -10.92 -21.85
C GLY A 179 13.91 -11.67 -20.60
N GLU A 180 13.13 -12.73 -20.79
CA GLU A 180 12.63 -13.62 -19.74
C GLU A 180 13.74 -14.56 -19.17
N ASP A 181 14.97 -14.44 -19.67
CA ASP A 181 16.09 -15.36 -19.41
C ASP A 181 16.86 -15.02 -18.12
N GLY A 182 16.25 -14.29 -17.19
CA GLY A 182 16.84 -13.99 -15.88
C GLY A 182 16.99 -15.26 -15.04
N GLU A 183 18.21 -15.51 -14.53
CA GLU A 183 18.47 -16.53 -13.52
C GLU A 183 17.64 -16.23 -12.27
N ASP A 184 17.00 -17.26 -11.69
CA ASP A 184 16.22 -17.10 -10.45
C ASP A 184 17.15 -16.96 -9.25
N ILE A 185 17.66 -15.76 -9.04
CA ILE A 185 18.57 -15.46 -7.93
C ILE A 185 17.90 -15.61 -6.55
N ALA A 186 16.58 -15.51 -6.46
CA ALA A 186 15.87 -15.70 -5.18
C ALA A 186 15.83 -17.18 -4.76
N GLN A 187 15.92 -18.11 -5.71
CA GLN A 187 15.91 -19.54 -5.42
C GLN A 187 17.13 -19.99 -4.60
N VAL A 188 18.24 -19.25 -4.65
CA VAL A 188 19.42 -19.49 -3.82
C VAL A 188 19.11 -19.41 -2.33
N VAL A 189 18.19 -18.53 -1.94
CA VAL A 189 17.81 -18.31 -0.54
C VAL A 189 16.40 -18.83 -0.20
N PHE A 190 15.44 -18.76 -1.13
CA PHE A 190 14.06 -19.18 -0.91
C PHE A 190 13.75 -20.49 -1.66
N ASN A 191 13.83 -21.59 -0.95
CA ASN A 191 13.52 -22.94 -1.44
C ASN A 191 13.08 -23.84 -0.28
N GLU A 192 12.54 -25.01 -0.62
CA GLU A 192 12.01 -25.99 0.32
C GLU A 192 13.06 -26.56 1.27
N GLU A 193 14.31 -26.73 0.80
CA GLU A 193 15.40 -27.29 1.60
C GLU A 193 15.80 -26.35 2.75
N ARG A 194 15.91 -25.07 2.46
CA ARG A 194 16.36 -24.06 3.44
C ARG A 194 15.24 -23.58 4.37
N TYR A 195 14.03 -23.39 3.84
CA TYR A 195 12.86 -22.82 4.56
C TYR A 195 11.60 -23.62 4.29
N PRO A 196 11.55 -24.90 4.76
CA PRO A 196 10.43 -25.80 4.49
C PRO A 196 9.09 -25.28 5.01
N GLY A 197 9.07 -24.61 6.17
CA GLY A 197 7.86 -24.04 6.76
C GLY A 197 7.30 -22.87 5.93
N VAL A 198 8.16 -21.91 5.58
CA VAL A 198 7.76 -20.77 4.73
C VAL A 198 7.37 -21.25 3.34
N TRP A 199 8.09 -22.23 2.79
CA TRP A 199 7.78 -22.82 1.48
C TRP A 199 6.41 -23.51 1.45
N ALA A 200 6.13 -24.33 2.45
CA ALA A 200 4.84 -25.00 2.59
C ALA A 200 3.68 -24.01 2.79
N TRP A 201 3.90 -22.97 3.60
CA TRP A 201 2.94 -21.89 3.80
C TRP A 201 2.68 -21.12 2.50
N PHE A 202 3.74 -20.75 1.77
CA PHE A 202 3.64 -20.01 0.50
C PHE A 202 2.78 -20.78 -0.51
N ASN A 203 3.07 -22.06 -0.73
CA ASN A 203 2.31 -22.92 -1.63
C ASN A 203 0.86 -23.11 -1.17
N ARG A 204 0.62 -23.20 0.13
CA ARG A 204 -0.73 -23.28 0.72
C ARG A 204 -1.52 -22.00 0.46
N PHE A 205 -0.88 -20.85 0.62
CA PHE A 205 -1.52 -19.56 0.32
C PHE A 205 -1.85 -19.44 -1.18
N GLU A 206 -0.93 -19.85 -2.05
CA GLU A 206 -1.15 -19.83 -3.50
C GLU A 206 -2.32 -20.74 -3.91
N ALA A 207 -2.42 -21.92 -3.33
CA ALA A 207 -3.56 -22.80 -3.52
C ALA A 207 -4.86 -22.20 -3.00
N TYR A 208 -4.83 -21.54 -1.84
CA TYR A 208 -5.99 -20.86 -1.26
C TYR A 208 -6.48 -19.75 -2.18
N ILE A 209 -5.62 -18.80 -2.59
CA ILE A 209 -6.02 -17.67 -3.43
C ILE A 209 -6.53 -18.14 -4.80
N SER A 210 -5.91 -19.19 -5.37
CA SER A 210 -6.33 -19.78 -6.65
C SER A 210 -7.67 -20.52 -6.58
N SER A 211 -8.14 -20.86 -5.38
CA SER A 211 -9.45 -21.46 -5.16
C SER A 211 -10.58 -20.45 -5.04
N LEU A 212 -10.25 -19.17 -4.85
CA LEU A 212 -11.25 -18.11 -4.78
C LEU A 212 -11.80 -17.78 -6.17
N PRO A 213 -13.08 -17.42 -6.27
CA PRO A 213 -13.62 -16.98 -7.54
C PRO A 213 -12.95 -15.68 -8.01
N ASP A 214 -12.72 -15.57 -9.30
CA ASP A 214 -12.24 -14.32 -9.89
C ASP A 214 -13.27 -13.21 -9.66
N LEU A 215 -12.77 -12.05 -9.19
CA LEU A 215 -13.59 -10.86 -9.11
C LEU A 215 -13.95 -10.43 -10.53
N GLN A 216 -15.23 -10.41 -10.84
CA GLN A 216 -15.71 -9.84 -12.09
C GLN A 216 -15.58 -8.31 -11.99
N THR A 217 -14.47 -7.81 -12.51
CA THR A 217 -14.22 -6.37 -12.58
C THR A 217 -14.66 -5.85 -13.94
N GLU A 218 -15.57 -4.90 -13.96
CA GLU A 218 -15.77 -4.06 -15.12
C GLU A 218 -14.63 -3.04 -15.18
N ILE A 219 -13.63 -3.31 -16.03
CA ILE A 219 -12.59 -2.32 -16.33
C ILE A 219 -13.13 -1.42 -17.42
N THR A 220 -13.69 -0.29 -17.05
CA THR A 220 -14.19 0.69 -18.00
C THR A 220 -13.39 1.98 -17.89
N SER A 221 -12.19 2.00 -18.46
CA SER A 221 -11.44 3.26 -18.66
C SER A 221 -12.21 4.29 -19.50
N ALA A 222 -13.17 3.84 -20.30
CA ALA A 222 -14.04 4.67 -21.14
C ALA A 222 -15.38 5.04 -20.46
N ASP A 223 -15.79 4.35 -19.40
CA ASP A 223 -17.04 4.66 -18.70
C ASP A 223 -16.82 5.85 -17.76
N THR A 224 -17.55 6.92 -18.03
CA THR A 224 -17.53 8.16 -17.20
C THR A 224 -18.74 8.27 -16.28
N ARG A 225 -19.65 7.29 -16.27
CA ARG A 225 -20.88 7.31 -15.47
C ARG A 225 -20.59 7.47 -13.96
N TRP A 226 -19.52 6.81 -13.49
CA TRP A 226 -19.07 6.97 -12.10
C TRP A 226 -18.72 8.43 -11.71
N LYS A 227 -18.26 9.25 -12.67
CA LYS A 227 -18.01 10.68 -12.43
C LYS A 227 -19.32 11.43 -12.24
N GLU A 228 -20.37 11.07 -12.97
CA GLU A 228 -21.70 11.63 -12.81
C GLU A 228 -22.32 11.23 -11.47
N ASP A 229 -22.10 10.00 -11.04
CA ASP A 229 -22.56 9.53 -9.73
C ASP A 229 -21.88 10.30 -8.59
N ILE A 230 -20.57 10.54 -8.66
CA ILE A 230 -19.86 11.40 -7.68
C ILE A 230 -20.40 12.84 -7.71
N ARG A 231 -20.67 13.40 -8.90
CA ARG A 231 -21.25 14.77 -9.00
C ARG A 231 -22.62 14.86 -8.36
N ARG A 232 -23.44 13.83 -8.45
CA ARG A 232 -24.76 13.79 -7.78
C ARG A 232 -24.63 13.84 -6.25
N MET A 233 -23.51 13.33 -5.72
CA MET A 233 -23.22 13.30 -4.28
C MET A 233 -22.50 14.56 -3.77
N GLU A 234 -22.26 15.58 -4.60
CA GLU A 234 -21.50 16.79 -4.18
C GLU A 234 -22.14 17.52 -2.99
N GLY A 235 -23.47 17.50 -2.88
CA GLY A 235 -24.21 18.09 -1.77
C GLY A 235 -24.33 17.25 -0.51
N GLU A 236 -23.93 15.97 -0.58
CA GLU A 236 -24.03 15.07 0.56
C GLU A 236 -22.90 15.29 1.56
N ALA A 237 -23.07 14.82 2.79
CA ALA A 237 -21.98 14.79 3.77
C ALA A 237 -20.89 13.79 3.35
N SER A 238 -19.65 14.01 3.76
CA SER A 238 -18.58 13.01 3.69
C SER A 238 -18.92 11.84 4.60
N LEU A 239 -18.41 10.64 4.27
CA LEU A 239 -18.54 9.43 5.10
C LEU A 239 -17.88 9.58 6.48
N GLY A 240 -17.04 10.60 6.65
CA GLY A 240 -16.27 10.80 7.88
C GLY A 240 -15.04 9.90 7.96
N LEU A 241 -14.41 9.89 9.13
CA LEU A 241 -13.20 9.08 9.36
C LEU A 241 -13.58 7.67 9.77
N VAL A 242 -12.70 6.72 9.44
CA VAL A 242 -12.80 5.35 9.97
C VAL A 242 -12.66 5.39 11.50
N PRO A 243 -13.58 4.77 12.26
CA PRO A 243 -13.55 4.81 13.71
C PRO A 243 -12.27 4.22 14.29
N THR A 244 -11.73 4.88 15.30
CA THR A 244 -10.56 4.42 16.08
C THR A 244 -10.90 4.32 17.56
N PRO A 245 -10.17 3.50 18.36
CA PRO A 245 -10.44 3.33 19.80
C PRO A 245 -10.38 4.62 20.61
N ALA A 246 -9.58 5.59 20.17
CA ALA A 246 -9.46 6.90 20.79
C ALA A 246 -9.81 8.00 19.80
N GLY A 247 -10.45 9.07 20.28
CA GLY A 247 -10.66 10.28 19.50
C GLY A 247 -9.35 11.08 19.29
N PRO A 248 -9.38 12.13 18.44
CA PRO A 248 -8.23 12.97 18.15
C PRO A 248 -7.76 13.73 19.39
N ASN A 249 -6.45 13.91 19.53
CA ASN A 249 -5.87 14.77 20.56
C ASN A 249 -5.83 16.21 20.07
N LYS A 250 -6.91 16.96 20.32
CA LYS A 250 -7.07 18.34 19.82
C LYS A 250 -5.93 19.29 20.27
N GLU A 251 -5.39 19.10 21.48
CA GLU A 251 -4.30 19.93 21.98
C GLU A 251 -3.01 19.66 21.19
N LEU A 252 -2.64 18.38 21.03
CA LEU A 252 -1.46 18.00 20.29
C LEU A 252 -1.56 18.40 18.80
N ASP A 253 -2.70 18.15 18.20
CA ASP A 253 -2.94 18.48 16.79
C ASP A 253 -2.97 20.01 16.59
N GLY A 254 -3.58 20.77 17.52
CA GLY A 254 -3.56 22.23 17.53
C GLY A 254 -2.14 22.82 17.63
N ARG A 255 -1.27 22.24 18.46
CA ARG A 255 0.15 22.64 18.55
C ARG A 255 0.91 22.40 17.22
N ARG A 256 0.44 21.47 16.39
CA ARG A 256 0.99 21.16 15.07
C ARG A 256 0.35 21.98 13.95
N GLY A 257 -0.59 22.88 14.27
CA GLY A 257 -1.37 23.64 13.29
C GLY A 257 -2.39 22.79 12.53
N LEU A 258 -2.76 21.61 13.04
CA LEU A 258 -3.74 20.73 12.43
C LEU A 258 -5.13 21.00 13.03
N VAL A 259 -5.77 22.03 12.56
CA VAL A 259 -7.11 22.45 12.98
C VAL A 259 -8.03 22.40 11.77
N GLU A 260 -9.25 21.90 11.94
CA GLU A 260 -10.25 21.88 10.86
C GLU A 260 -10.44 23.27 10.26
N GLY A 261 -10.53 23.34 8.94
CA GLY A 261 -10.63 24.59 8.18
C GLY A 261 -9.27 25.20 7.77
N VAL A 262 -8.14 24.76 8.31
CA VAL A 262 -6.83 25.28 7.86
C VAL A 262 -6.36 24.60 6.58
N LEU A 263 -5.54 25.29 5.82
CA LEU A 263 -4.87 24.75 4.65
C LEU A 263 -3.70 23.87 5.12
N VAL A 264 -3.62 22.65 4.60
CA VAL A 264 -2.55 21.69 4.92
C VAL A 264 -1.91 21.13 3.65
N SER A 265 -0.67 20.71 3.79
CA SER A 265 0.10 19.97 2.78
C SER A 265 0.30 18.54 3.29
N VAL A 266 -0.01 17.56 2.45
CA VAL A 266 0.11 16.13 2.74
C VAL A 266 1.06 15.49 1.74
N VAL A 267 2.09 14.79 2.23
CA VAL A 267 3.05 14.05 1.41
C VAL A 267 3.37 12.71 2.06
N PRO A 268 3.70 11.66 1.27
CA PRO A 268 4.29 10.45 1.83
C PRO A 268 5.63 10.73 2.52
N ASP A 269 5.97 9.97 3.58
CA ASP A 269 7.23 10.16 4.32
C ASP A 269 8.45 9.49 3.65
N ASP A 270 8.20 8.66 2.63
CA ASP A 270 9.21 7.89 1.91
C ASP A 270 9.57 8.51 0.54
N THR A 271 8.69 8.36 -0.45
CA THR A 271 8.90 8.79 -1.83
C THR A 271 7.75 9.66 -2.32
N GLY A 272 8.01 10.54 -3.31
CA GLY A 272 6.98 11.47 -3.84
C GLY A 272 6.81 12.75 -3.03
N LYS A 273 7.76 13.08 -2.16
CA LYS A 273 7.72 14.30 -1.31
C LYS A 273 7.66 15.61 -2.08
N GLY A 274 8.11 15.61 -3.34
CA GLY A 274 8.09 16.79 -4.22
C GLY A 274 6.71 17.12 -4.78
N ASN A 275 5.70 16.30 -4.55
CA ASN A 275 4.35 16.50 -5.09
C ASN A 275 3.32 16.49 -3.95
N PRO A 276 3.25 17.54 -3.12
CA PRO A 276 2.29 17.60 -2.04
C PRO A 276 0.85 17.70 -2.57
N THR A 277 -0.07 16.98 -1.94
CA THR A 277 -1.48 17.28 -2.07
C THR A 277 -1.83 18.35 -1.06
N VAL A 278 -2.30 19.50 -1.55
CA VAL A 278 -2.69 20.64 -0.72
C VAL A 278 -4.21 20.70 -0.64
N GLY A 279 -4.75 20.99 0.53
CA GLY A 279 -6.19 21.11 0.69
C GLY A 279 -6.60 21.61 2.07
N THR A 280 -7.86 22.01 2.17
CA THR A 280 -8.47 22.41 3.44
C THR A 280 -8.71 21.18 4.30
N LEU A 281 -8.19 21.18 5.52
CA LEU A 281 -8.37 20.11 6.49
C LEU A 281 -9.84 20.01 6.93
N MET A 282 -10.47 18.87 6.66
CA MET A 282 -11.88 18.65 6.97
C MET A 282 -12.04 17.97 8.32
N HIS A 283 -11.27 16.89 8.53
CA HIS A 283 -11.32 16.11 9.78
C HIS A 283 -9.91 15.66 10.18
N VAL A 284 -9.72 15.55 11.49
CA VAL A 284 -8.48 15.05 12.10
C VAL A 284 -8.82 13.90 13.02
N GLY A 285 -8.31 12.71 12.72
CA GLY A 285 -8.39 11.51 13.56
C GLY A 285 -7.02 11.11 14.10
N VAL A 286 -6.97 10.03 14.88
CA VAL A 286 -5.72 9.47 15.39
C VAL A 286 -4.91 8.80 14.27
N GLU A 287 -5.58 8.07 13.41
CA GLU A 287 -4.95 7.27 12.35
C GLU A 287 -5.11 7.89 10.94
N GLU A 288 -6.04 8.82 10.80
CA GLU A 288 -6.49 9.35 9.52
C GLU A 288 -6.73 10.85 9.57
N ILE A 289 -6.55 11.52 8.44
CA ILE A 289 -7.05 12.87 8.18
C ILE A 289 -7.84 12.88 6.88
N SER A 290 -8.78 13.82 6.74
CA SER A 290 -9.41 14.10 5.46
C SER A 290 -9.25 15.56 5.07
N ILE A 291 -9.07 15.80 3.76
CA ILE A 291 -8.91 17.13 3.18
C ILE A 291 -9.84 17.34 1.99
N LYS A 292 -10.23 18.59 1.76
CA LYS A 292 -10.80 19.03 0.48
C LYS A 292 -9.67 19.58 -0.37
N PRO A 293 -9.30 18.97 -1.51
CA PRO A 293 -8.21 19.44 -2.34
C PRO A 293 -8.39 20.90 -2.77
N GLU A 294 -7.30 21.65 -2.75
CA GLU A 294 -7.24 23.03 -3.29
C GLU A 294 -7.31 23.01 -4.81
N GLU A 295 -6.56 22.09 -5.43
CA GLU A 295 -6.60 21.87 -6.87
C GLU A 295 -7.95 21.25 -7.25
N LYS A 296 -8.65 21.92 -8.16
CA LYS A 296 -9.98 21.47 -8.60
C LYS A 296 -9.83 20.40 -9.67
N GLY A 297 -10.37 19.19 -9.35
CA GLY A 297 -10.59 18.14 -10.34
C GLY A 297 -11.91 18.31 -11.09
N GLU A 298 -12.19 17.37 -11.98
CA GLU A 298 -13.48 17.29 -12.70
C GLU A 298 -14.67 17.00 -11.76
N VAL A 299 -14.39 16.39 -10.60
CA VAL A 299 -15.36 16.09 -9.55
C VAL A 299 -14.85 16.60 -8.20
N HIS A 300 -15.76 17.01 -7.34
CA HIS A 300 -15.43 17.44 -5.99
C HIS A 300 -15.42 16.25 -5.04
N VAL A 301 -14.29 16.03 -4.40
CA VAL A 301 -14.06 14.90 -3.50
C VAL A 301 -13.53 15.35 -2.15
N VAL A 302 -13.69 14.47 -1.16
CA VAL A 302 -12.95 14.51 0.11
C VAL A 302 -11.89 13.43 0.06
N VAL A 303 -10.64 13.79 0.33
CA VAL A 303 -9.53 12.86 0.22
C VAL A 303 -9.00 12.49 1.58
N HIS A 304 -8.91 11.19 1.83
CA HIS A 304 -8.52 10.58 3.07
C HIS A 304 -7.09 10.05 2.99
N PHE A 305 -6.26 10.41 3.95
CA PHE A 305 -4.88 9.96 4.07
C PHE A 305 -4.64 9.35 5.43
N PRO A 306 -3.90 8.22 5.53
CA PRO A 306 -3.45 7.72 6.81
C PRO A 306 -2.41 8.67 7.41
N ARG A 307 -2.32 8.71 8.72
CA ARG A 307 -1.24 9.46 9.41
C ARG A 307 0.07 8.67 9.46
N VAL A 308 -0.01 7.35 9.43
CA VAL A 308 1.17 6.48 9.31
C VAL A 308 1.69 6.53 7.88
N GLY A 309 2.98 6.81 7.72
CA GLY A 309 3.61 6.89 6.39
C GLY A 309 3.40 8.22 5.68
N PHE A 310 2.78 9.22 6.33
CA PHE A 310 2.55 10.54 5.75
C PHE A 310 2.98 11.67 6.68
N VAL A 311 3.48 12.73 6.06
CA VAL A 311 3.80 14.00 6.72
C VAL A 311 2.71 15.01 6.39
N ILE A 312 2.05 15.52 7.43
CA ILE A 312 1.00 16.52 7.34
C ILE A 312 1.52 17.80 8.00
N LYS A 313 1.46 18.92 7.27
CA LYS A 313 1.92 20.23 7.73
C LYS A 313 0.85 21.27 7.50
N GLY A 314 0.52 22.05 8.54
CA GLY A 314 -0.21 23.31 8.37
C GLY A 314 0.59 24.29 7.51
N MET A 315 -0.07 24.99 6.60
CA MET A 315 0.56 26.02 5.78
C MET A 315 0.44 27.38 6.47
N GLU A 316 1.56 28.08 6.61
CA GLU A 316 1.57 29.42 7.19
C GLU A 316 0.77 30.38 6.29
N GLY A 317 -0.12 31.17 6.90
CA GLY A 317 -0.97 32.15 6.18
C GLY A 317 -2.48 31.83 6.20
N SER A 318 -2.90 30.65 6.64
CA SER A 318 -4.32 30.26 6.75
C SER A 318 -4.93 30.52 8.14
N ARG A 319 -4.51 31.59 8.83
CA ARG A 319 -5.30 32.12 9.96
C ARG A 319 -6.43 32.97 9.37
N LEU A 320 -7.64 32.43 9.42
CA LEU A 320 -8.86 33.24 9.31
C LEU A 320 -8.96 34.17 10.52
#